data_e7ed89ff2c5ef5bf4f80d0267d832c05
#
_entry.id   e7ed89ff2c5ef5bf4f80d0267d832c05
#
_cell.length_a   1.000
_cell.length_b   1.000
_cell.length_c   1.000
_cell.angle_alpha   90.00
_cell.angle_beta   90.00
_cell.angle_gamma   90.00
#
_symmetry.space_group_name_H-M   'P 1'
#
loop_
_entity.id
_entity.type
_entity.pdbx_description
1 polymer ?
#
loop_
_entity_poly.entity_id
_entity_poly.type
_entity_poly.pdbx_seq_one_letter_code
_entity_poly.pdbx_strand_id
1 'polypeptide(L)'
;VVVHFGTSAAADVASLRQQLAPALGPIALFGGGHVGRAVVQVISNLPMHLTWVDSRDEIFPVGLASNVQCEHSDPVHDAVSDLQPSSRVLIMSFSHAEDLDILAACLLRQRAQSDLPYLGLIGSQTKWATFWHRLEARGFTPAELGHVTCPIGVPGITGKEPAVIAVAVAAQLLQSFYAG
;
A
#
# COMPACT_ATOMS: atom_id res chain seq x y z
N VAL A 1 20.05 -31.70 32.79
CA VAL A 1 19.02 -32.10 31.78
C VAL A 1 19.26 -31.25 30.57
N VAL A 2 19.80 -31.82 29.49
CA VAL A 2 19.95 -31.12 28.20
C VAL A 2 18.64 -31.31 27.46
N VAL A 3 17.89 -30.24 27.27
CA VAL A 3 16.65 -30.24 26.46
C VAL A 3 17.06 -30.06 25.01
N HIS A 4 17.03 -31.11 24.21
CA HIS A 4 17.11 -31.01 22.75
C HIS A 4 15.78 -30.48 22.22
N PHE A 5 15.76 -29.22 21.82
CA PHE A 5 14.68 -28.69 20.99
C PHE A 5 14.88 -29.22 19.57
N GLY A 6 14.00 -30.11 19.15
CA GLY A 6 13.94 -30.56 17.76
C GLY A 6 13.61 -29.40 16.82
N THR A 7 13.99 -29.51 15.54
CA THR A 7 13.71 -28.53 14.47
C THR A 7 12.22 -28.12 14.37
N SER A 8 11.30 -28.98 14.80
CA SER A 8 9.86 -28.71 14.89
C SER A 8 9.55 -27.61 15.92
N ALA A 9 10.16 -27.65 17.10
CA ALA A 9 9.89 -26.66 18.15
C ALA A 9 10.39 -25.25 17.78
N ALA A 10 11.48 -25.14 17.03
CA ALA A 10 11.97 -23.85 16.56
C ALA A 10 11.06 -23.23 15.48
N ALA A 11 10.48 -24.06 14.61
CA ALA A 11 9.48 -23.65 13.63
C ALA A 11 8.18 -23.19 14.33
N ASP A 12 7.74 -23.91 15.38
CA ASP A 12 6.57 -23.56 16.15
C ASP A 12 6.75 -22.24 16.93
N VAL A 13 7.92 -22.01 17.51
CA VAL A 13 8.24 -20.75 18.21
C VAL A 13 8.31 -19.56 17.24
N ALA A 14 8.85 -19.76 16.05
CA ALA A 14 8.86 -18.71 15.01
C ALA A 14 7.44 -18.39 14.53
N SER A 15 6.61 -19.41 14.32
CA SER A 15 5.20 -19.28 13.97
C SER A 15 4.40 -18.59 15.06
N LEU A 16 4.60 -18.94 16.34
CA LEU A 16 3.97 -18.30 17.48
C LEU A 16 4.39 -16.84 17.64
N ARG A 17 5.67 -16.52 17.43
CA ARG A 17 6.14 -15.12 17.43
C ARG A 17 5.52 -14.29 16.32
N GLN A 18 5.33 -14.88 15.14
CA GLN A 18 4.66 -14.22 14.03
C GLN A 18 3.16 -14.02 14.30
N GLN A 19 2.51 -14.95 15.00
CA GLN A 19 1.11 -14.82 15.41
C GLN A 19 0.92 -13.85 16.59
N LEU A 20 1.92 -13.66 17.43
CA LEU A 20 1.88 -12.77 18.60
C LEU A 20 2.45 -11.37 18.31
N ALA A 21 3.14 -11.17 17.19
CA ALA A 21 3.54 -9.82 16.77
C ALA A 21 2.28 -9.03 16.39
N PRO A 22 2.03 -7.86 16.98
CA PRO A 22 0.90 -7.05 16.58
C PRO A 22 1.06 -6.71 15.10
N ALA A 23 0.12 -7.16 14.27
CA ALA A 23 0.06 -6.73 12.88
C ALA A 23 -0.20 -5.22 12.88
N LEU A 24 0.66 -4.45 12.22
CA LEU A 24 0.52 -2.99 12.19
C LEU A 24 -0.77 -2.54 11.51
N GLY A 25 -1.38 -3.39 10.70
CA GLY A 25 -2.67 -3.17 10.06
C GLY A 25 -2.65 -3.46 8.56
N PRO A 26 -3.82 -3.34 7.90
CA PRO A 26 -3.96 -3.64 6.49
C PRO A 26 -3.35 -2.54 5.61
N ILE A 27 -2.74 -2.98 4.51
CA ILE A 27 -2.25 -2.15 3.43
C ILE A 27 -2.89 -2.62 2.14
N ALA A 28 -3.29 -1.68 1.29
CA ALA A 28 -3.67 -1.94 -0.08
C ALA A 28 -2.66 -1.28 -1.02
N LEU A 29 -2.10 -2.04 -1.94
CA LEU A 29 -1.19 -1.54 -2.96
C LEU A 29 -1.81 -1.78 -4.33
N PHE A 30 -2.07 -0.72 -5.05
CA PHE A 30 -2.56 -0.75 -6.42
C PHE A 30 -1.40 -0.56 -7.38
N GLY A 31 -1.11 -1.61 -8.16
CA GLY A 31 -0.10 -1.60 -9.22
C GLY A 31 1.04 -2.60 -9.05
N GLY A 32 1.24 -3.42 -10.07
CA GLY A 32 2.24 -4.49 -10.17
C GLY A 32 3.47 -4.14 -11.03
N GLY A 33 3.74 -2.86 -11.29
CA GLY A 33 4.93 -2.42 -12.00
C GLY A 33 6.22 -2.62 -11.20
N HIS A 34 7.36 -2.15 -11.75
CA HIS A 34 8.67 -2.33 -11.10
C HIS A 34 8.73 -1.78 -9.67
N VAL A 35 8.13 -0.60 -9.44
CA VAL A 35 8.10 0.01 -8.10
C VAL A 35 7.17 -0.78 -7.19
N GLY A 36 5.96 -1.15 -7.65
CA GLY A 36 5.02 -1.95 -6.87
C GLY A 36 5.64 -3.27 -6.40
N ARG A 37 6.29 -4.00 -7.30
CA ARG A 37 7.01 -5.23 -6.95
C ARG A 37 8.11 -5.00 -5.90
N ALA A 38 8.89 -3.92 -6.03
CA ALA A 38 9.92 -3.59 -5.06
C ALA A 38 9.32 -3.23 -3.69
N VAL A 39 8.19 -2.52 -3.66
CA VAL A 39 7.46 -2.20 -2.43
C VAL A 39 6.94 -3.48 -1.77
N VAL A 40 6.33 -4.40 -2.54
CA VAL A 40 5.89 -5.71 -2.02
C VAL A 40 7.04 -6.48 -1.39
N GLN A 41 8.22 -6.54 -2.04
CA GLN A 41 9.40 -7.22 -1.49
C GLN A 41 9.85 -6.65 -0.14
N VAL A 42 9.76 -5.34 0.06
CA VAL A 42 10.13 -4.71 1.33
C VAL A 42 9.05 -4.97 2.39
N ILE A 43 7.78 -4.70 2.05
CA ILE A 43 6.65 -4.79 2.99
C ILE A 43 6.39 -6.23 3.43
N SER A 44 6.60 -7.23 2.58
CA SER A 44 6.40 -8.64 2.90
C SER A 44 7.26 -9.14 4.08
N ASN A 45 8.33 -8.42 4.42
CA ASN A 45 9.18 -8.70 5.58
C ASN A 45 8.77 -7.94 6.85
N LEU A 46 7.72 -7.11 6.77
CA LEU A 46 7.20 -6.32 7.89
C LEU A 46 5.92 -6.97 8.46
N PRO A 47 5.57 -6.71 9.73
CA PRO A 47 4.37 -7.28 10.36
C PRO A 47 3.09 -6.57 9.87
N MET A 48 2.82 -6.61 8.57
CA MET A 48 1.71 -5.98 7.88
C MET A 48 0.98 -7.00 7.01
N HIS A 49 -0.31 -6.81 6.79
CA HIS A 49 -1.07 -7.55 5.80
C HIS A 49 -1.23 -6.70 4.54
N LEU A 50 -0.81 -7.23 3.41
CA LEU A 50 -0.81 -6.53 2.13
C LEU A 50 -1.82 -7.17 1.16
N THR A 51 -2.81 -6.40 0.72
CA THR A 51 -3.62 -6.70 -0.45
C THR A 51 -2.99 -6.00 -1.65
N TRP A 52 -2.51 -6.79 -2.60
CA TRP A 52 -1.86 -6.30 -3.82
C TRP A 52 -2.81 -6.41 -5.00
N VAL A 53 -3.27 -5.27 -5.53
CA VAL A 53 -4.30 -5.17 -6.55
C VAL A 53 -3.70 -4.71 -7.88
N ASP A 54 -4.10 -5.32 -8.98
CA ASP A 54 -3.76 -4.86 -10.34
C ASP A 54 -4.87 -5.23 -11.32
N SER A 55 -5.01 -4.46 -12.39
CA SER A 55 -5.96 -4.74 -13.48
C SER A 55 -5.47 -5.83 -14.43
N ARG A 56 -4.25 -6.32 -14.28
CA ARG A 56 -3.63 -7.35 -15.10
C ARG A 56 -3.41 -8.61 -14.27
N ASP A 57 -4.10 -9.69 -14.59
CA ASP A 57 -4.05 -10.95 -13.83
C ASP A 57 -2.63 -11.59 -13.81
N GLU A 58 -1.93 -11.57 -14.94
CA GLU A 58 -0.61 -12.19 -15.09
C GLU A 58 0.55 -11.43 -14.42
N ILE A 59 0.27 -10.32 -13.75
CA ILE A 59 1.33 -9.48 -13.15
C ILE A 59 1.91 -10.08 -11.88
N PHE A 60 1.16 -10.93 -11.18
CA PHE A 60 1.51 -11.43 -9.87
C PHE A 60 2.51 -12.58 -9.95
N PRO A 61 3.66 -12.51 -9.26
CA PRO A 61 4.61 -13.61 -9.20
C PRO A 61 4.10 -14.74 -8.29
N VAL A 62 4.57 -15.96 -8.54
CA VAL A 62 4.37 -17.10 -7.65
C VAL A 62 5.30 -17.03 -6.43
N GLY A 63 4.93 -17.69 -5.33
CA GLY A 63 5.80 -17.82 -4.16
C GLY A 63 5.90 -16.59 -3.27
N LEU A 64 4.85 -15.80 -3.23
CA LEU A 64 4.74 -14.64 -2.33
C LEU A 64 4.69 -15.06 -0.86
N ALA A 65 5.07 -14.15 0.03
CA ALA A 65 4.95 -14.33 1.47
C ALA A 65 3.48 -14.49 1.89
N SER A 66 3.24 -15.21 2.98
CA SER A 66 1.88 -15.52 3.46
C SER A 66 1.04 -14.31 3.90
N ASN A 67 1.69 -13.18 4.16
CA ASN A 67 1.06 -11.90 4.49
C ASN A 67 0.73 -11.04 3.27
N VAL A 68 0.94 -11.56 2.04
CA VAL A 68 0.60 -10.88 0.78
C VAL A 68 -0.52 -11.64 0.08
N GLN A 69 -1.63 -10.96 -0.14
CA GLN A 69 -2.77 -11.45 -0.91
C GLN A 69 -2.85 -10.68 -2.24
N CYS A 70 -2.92 -11.40 -3.36
CA CYS A 70 -3.11 -10.79 -4.68
C CYS A 70 -4.59 -10.75 -5.05
N GLU A 71 -5.00 -9.67 -5.69
CA GLU A 71 -6.36 -9.45 -6.17
C GLU A 71 -6.32 -8.86 -7.57
N HIS A 72 -6.96 -9.55 -8.53
CA HIS A 72 -7.22 -9.03 -9.86
C HIS A 72 -8.56 -8.29 -9.86
N SER A 73 -8.57 -7.04 -10.32
CA SER A 73 -9.81 -6.24 -10.46
C SER A 73 -9.75 -5.40 -11.72
N ASP A 74 -10.74 -5.56 -12.58
CA ASP A 74 -10.93 -4.75 -13.80
C ASP A 74 -12.41 -4.34 -13.91
N PRO A 75 -12.73 -3.06 -13.71
CA PRO A 75 -11.80 -1.94 -13.47
C PRO A 75 -11.17 -1.97 -12.08
N VAL A 76 -9.90 -1.59 -12.01
CA VAL A 76 -9.07 -1.75 -10.79
C VAL A 76 -9.59 -0.95 -9.60
N HIS A 77 -10.28 0.16 -9.81
CA HIS A 77 -10.82 1.00 -8.74
C HIS A 77 -12.03 0.38 -8.01
N ASP A 78 -12.67 -0.64 -8.57
CA ASP A 78 -13.78 -1.35 -7.91
C ASP A 78 -13.31 -2.06 -6.63
N ALA A 79 -12.06 -2.55 -6.61
CA ALA A 79 -11.46 -3.16 -5.43
C ALA A 79 -11.40 -2.24 -4.20
N VAL A 80 -11.53 -0.92 -4.39
CA VAL A 80 -11.55 0.04 -3.27
C VAL A 80 -12.74 -0.22 -2.34
N SER A 81 -13.88 -0.71 -2.84
CA SER A 81 -15.06 -1.01 -2.03
C SER A 81 -14.81 -2.14 -1.02
N ASP A 82 -13.95 -3.08 -1.35
CA ASP A 82 -13.71 -4.32 -0.59
C ASP A 82 -12.51 -4.24 0.35
N LEU A 83 -11.77 -3.12 0.33
CA LEU A 83 -10.64 -2.91 1.23
C LEU A 83 -11.07 -3.02 2.70
N GLN A 84 -10.21 -3.63 3.50
CA GLN A 84 -10.42 -3.69 4.95
C GLN A 84 -10.46 -2.27 5.55
N PRO A 85 -11.33 -1.99 6.53
CA PRO A 85 -11.29 -0.73 7.27
C PRO A 85 -9.90 -0.47 7.87
N SER A 86 -9.53 0.78 7.96
CA SER A 86 -8.21 1.24 8.41
C SER A 86 -7.04 0.87 7.47
N SER A 87 -7.35 0.50 6.22
CA SER A 87 -6.32 0.27 5.20
C SER A 87 -5.56 1.55 4.88
N ARG A 88 -4.25 1.42 4.81
CA ARG A 88 -3.37 2.43 4.21
C ARG A 88 -3.18 2.10 2.74
N VAL A 89 -3.50 3.04 1.87
CA VAL A 89 -3.56 2.81 0.43
C VAL A 89 -2.33 3.40 -0.26
N LEU A 90 -1.68 2.60 -1.10
CA LEU A 90 -0.58 2.99 -1.97
C LEU A 90 -1.04 2.87 -3.42
N ILE A 91 -0.97 3.96 -4.19
CA ILE A 91 -1.45 4.04 -5.57
C ILE A 91 -0.25 4.24 -6.50
N MET A 92 0.04 3.23 -7.32
CA MET A 92 1.11 3.20 -8.31
C MET A 92 0.75 2.27 -9.47
N SER A 93 -0.45 2.45 -10.01
CA SER A 93 -1.01 1.57 -11.03
C SER A 93 -0.32 1.68 -12.38
N PHE A 94 -0.82 0.95 -13.36
CA PHE A 94 -0.26 0.90 -14.71
C PHE A 94 -0.35 2.23 -15.46
N SER A 95 -1.39 3.04 -15.19
CA SER A 95 -1.63 4.27 -15.93
C SER A 95 -2.07 5.44 -15.05
N HIS A 96 -1.86 6.66 -15.52
CA HIS A 96 -2.36 7.86 -14.85
C HIS A 96 -3.89 7.91 -14.77
N ALA A 97 -4.61 7.28 -15.70
CA ALA A 97 -6.06 7.21 -15.68
C ALA A 97 -6.53 6.33 -14.52
N GLU A 98 -5.97 5.12 -14.40
CA GLU A 98 -6.26 4.23 -13.27
C GLU A 98 -5.90 4.87 -11.94
N ASP A 99 -4.71 5.48 -11.80
CA ASP A 99 -4.30 6.18 -10.59
C ASP A 99 -5.33 7.23 -10.16
N LEU A 100 -5.87 7.99 -11.12
CA LEU A 100 -6.86 9.03 -10.85
C LEU A 100 -8.20 8.44 -10.41
N ASP A 101 -8.63 7.34 -11.02
CA ASP A 101 -9.91 6.70 -10.72
C ASP A 101 -9.85 5.94 -9.40
N ILE A 102 -8.75 5.25 -9.09
CA ILE A 102 -8.50 4.64 -7.77
C ILE A 102 -8.51 5.72 -6.69
N LEU A 103 -7.80 6.83 -6.92
CA LEU A 103 -7.75 7.93 -5.95
C LEU A 103 -9.12 8.56 -5.70
N ALA A 104 -9.90 8.77 -6.77
CA ALA A 104 -11.27 9.27 -6.65
C ALA A 104 -12.16 8.31 -5.85
N ALA A 105 -12.08 7.01 -6.10
CA ALA A 105 -12.80 6.00 -5.34
C ALA A 105 -12.40 5.98 -3.85
N CYS A 106 -11.10 6.07 -3.55
CA CYS A 106 -10.60 6.18 -2.18
C CYS A 106 -11.10 7.43 -1.46
N LEU A 107 -11.11 8.59 -2.13
CA LEU A 107 -11.61 9.84 -1.56
C LEU A 107 -13.13 9.80 -1.31
N LEU A 108 -13.91 9.17 -2.22
CA LEU A 108 -15.35 8.96 -1.99
C LEU A 108 -15.60 8.06 -0.78
N ARG A 109 -14.85 6.96 -0.66
CA ARG A 109 -14.92 6.09 0.52
C ARG A 109 -14.51 6.82 1.79
N GLN A 110 -13.42 7.58 1.76
CA GLN A 110 -12.96 8.37 2.90
C GLN A 110 -14.01 9.42 3.34
N ARG A 111 -14.68 10.06 2.38
CA ARG A 111 -15.82 10.99 2.64
C ARG A 111 -16.97 10.28 3.34
N ALA A 112 -17.29 9.05 2.94
CA ALA A 112 -18.43 8.30 3.43
C ALA A 112 -18.17 7.59 4.77
N GLN A 113 -16.95 7.05 4.96
CA GLN A 113 -16.64 6.11 6.05
C GLN A 113 -15.52 6.59 6.98
N SER A 114 -14.67 7.52 6.53
CA SER A 114 -13.51 8.03 7.29
C SER A 114 -12.56 6.91 7.79
N ASP A 115 -12.40 5.85 6.98
CA ASP A 115 -11.72 4.62 7.36
C ASP A 115 -10.43 4.31 6.60
N LEU A 116 -9.95 5.25 5.78
CA LEU A 116 -8.67 5.15 5.08
C LEU A 116 -7.68 6.17 5.64
N PRO A 117 -6.91 5.83 6.69
CA PRO A 117 -6.07 6.79 7.42
C PRO A 117 -4.89 7.33 6.62
N TYR A 118 -4.54 6.70 5.49
CA TYR A 118 -3.44 7.13 4.64
C TYR A 118 -3.74 6.82 3.17
N LEU A 119 -3.60 7.84 2.32
CA LEU A 119 -3.68 7.71 0.86
C LEU A 119 -2.37 8.22 0.25
N GLY A 120 -1.55 7.33 -0.29
CA GLY A 120 -0.27 7.66 -0.90
C GLY A 120 -0.28 7.43 -2.41
N LEU A 121 0.06 8.47 -3.18
CA LEU A 121 0.13 8.42 -4.64
C LEU A 121 1.57 8.57 -5.12
N ILE A 122 2.03 7.64 -5.96
CA ILE A 122 3.31 7.79 -6.64
C ILE A 122 3.20 8.88 -7.72
N GLY A 123 4.16 9.78 -7.76
CA GLY A 123 4.18 10.81 -8.78
C GLY A 123 5.10 11.96 -8.44
N SER A 124 5.16 12.94 -9.34
CA SER A 124 5.82 14.21 -9.12
C SER A 124 4.83 15.26 -8.61
N GLN A 125 5.35 16.38 -8.12
CA GLN A 125 4.53 17.56 -7.79
C GLN A 125 3.68 18.02 -8.99
N THR A 126 4.23 17.93 -10.22
CA THR A 126 3.51 18.27 -11.45
C THR A 126 2.33 17.31 -11.71
N LYS A 127 2.54 16.00 -11.51
CA LYS A 127 1.44 15.02 -11.61
C LYS A 127 0.36 15.35 -10.59
N TRP A 128 0.76 15.61 -9.35
CA TRP A 128 -0.18 15.94 -8.27
C TRP A 128 -0.98 17.20 -8.58
N ALA A 129 -0.34 18.29 -9.04
CA ALA A 129 -1.04 19.50 -9.43
C ALA A 129 -2.10 19.25 -10.53
N THR A 130 -1.78 18.39 -11.51
CA THR A 130 -2.71 18.01 -12.56
C THR A 130 -3.90 17.20 -11.99
N PHE A 131 -3.63 16.26 -11.08
CA PHE A 131 -4.66 15.44 -10.44
C PHE A 131 -5.55 16.28 -9.53
N TRP A 132 -4.96 17.19 -8.77
CA TRP A 132 -5.69 18.14 -7.93
C TRP A 132 -6.78 18.86 -8.70
N HIS A 133 -6.44 19.54 -9.82
CA HIS A 133 -7.42 20.25 -10.63
C HIS A 133 -8.51 19.35 -11.21
N ARG A 134 -8.15 18.13 -11.61
CA ARG A 134 -9.14 17.17 -12.13
C ARG A 134 -10.10 16.70 -11.04
N LEU A 135 -9.61 16.49 -9.83
CA LEU A 135 -10.42 16.06 -8.68
C LEU A 135 -11.29 17.20 -8.17
N GLU A 136 -10.78 18.44 -8.12
CA GLU A 136 -11.61 19.62 -7.83
C GLU A 136 -12.77 19.74 -8.83
N ALA A 137 -12.51 19.55 -10.12
CA ALA A 137 -13.55 19.54 -11.16
C ALA A 137 -14.57 18.39 -11.00
N ARG A 138 -14.22 17.31 -10.29
CA ARG A 138 -15.12 16.21 -9.91
C ARG A 138 -15.84 16.47 -8.57
N GLY A 139 -15.66 17.64 -7.94
CA GLY A 139 -16.34 18.04 -6.71
C GLY A 139 -15.66 17.61 -5.41
N PHE A 140 -14.37 17.32 -5.43
CA PHE A 140 -13.58 17.13 -4.21
C PHE A 140 -13.10 18.47 -3.67
N THR A 141 -13.17 18.62 -2.35
CA THR A 141 -12.75 19.84 -1.66
C THR A 141 -11.23 19.86 -1.41
N PRO A 142 -10.61 21.04 -1.24
CA PRO A 142 -9.20 21.12 -0.84
C PRO A 142 -8.87 20.36 0.45
N ALA A 143 -9.79 20.30 1.40
CA ALA A 143 -9.61 19.54 2.65
C ALA A 143 -9.50 18.05 2.40
N GLU A 144 -10.33 17.47 1.51
CA GLU A 144 -10.26 16.07 1.12
C GLU A 144 -8.98 15.77 0.34
N LEU A 145 -8.61 16.64 -0.58
CA LEU A 145 -7.38 16.50 -1.35
C LEU A 145 -6.12 16.61 -0.49
N GLY A 146 -6.18 17.39 0.58
CA GLY A 146 -5.11 17.50 1.59
C GLY A 146 -4.85 16.20 2.36
N HIS A 147 -5.75 15.22 2.30
CA HIS A 147 -5.55 13.90 2.87
C HIS A 147 -4.59 13.02 2.05
N VAL A 148 -4.31 13.40 0.81
CA VAL A 148 -3.44 12.63 -0.11
C VAL A 148 -2.00 13.04 0.03
N THR A 149 -1.13 12.06 0.24
CA THR A 149 0.33 12.24 0.22
C THR A 149 0.86 11.99 -1.20
N CYS A 150 1.34 13.03 -1.86
CA CYS A 150 2.00 12.92 -3.17
C CYS A 150 3.08 14.03 -3.31
N PRO A 151 4.32 13.66 -3.68
CA PRO A 151 4.87 12.30 -3.87
C PRO A 151 4.92 11.48 -2.59
N ILE A 152 4.79 10.15 -2.71
CA ILE A 152 5.02 9.22 -1.60
C ILE A 152 6.50 9.02 -1.33
N GLY A 153 6.84 8.66 -0.09
CA GLY A 153 8.17 8.40 0.39
C GLY A 153 8.66 9.46 1.38
N VAL A 154 9.49 9.04 2.32
CA VAL A 154 10.07 9.96 3.31
C VAL A 154 10.93 11.03 2.64
N PRO A 155 10.88 12.29 3.11
CA PRO A 155 11.72 13.37 2.59
C PRO A 155 13.22 13.07 2.71
N GLY A 156 14.01 13.59 1.76
CA GLY A 156 15.47 13.45 1.76
C GLY A 156 15.99 12.24 0.99
N ILE A 157 15.16 11.28 0.63
CA ILE A 157 15.54 10.18 -0.28
C ILE A 157 15.07 10.55 -1.70
N THR A 158 16.04 10.83 -2.59
CA THR A 158 15.77 11.35 -3.95
C THR A 158 16.08 10.36 -5.06
N GLY A 159 16.47 9.13 -4.74
CA GLY A 159 16.74 8.06 -5.72
C GLY A 159 15.50 7.69 -6.51
N LYS A 160 15.70 7.34 -7.80
CA LYS A 160 14.62 6.95 -8.72
C LYS A 160 14.55 5.45 -8.94
N GLU A 161 15.52 4.71 -8.42
CA GLU A 161 15.59 3.26 -8.49
C GLU A 161 14.40 2.65 -7.72
N PRO A 162 13.72 1.64 -8.28
CA PRO A 162 12.56 1.03 -7.63
C PRO A 162 12.82 0.59 -6.18
N ALA A 163 13.99 0.04 -5.89
CA ALA A 163 14.37 -0.40 -4.54
C ALA A 163 14.53 0.78 -3.57
N VAL A 164 15.08 1.92 -4.01
CA VAL A 164 15.25 3.13 -3.19
C VAL A 164 13.88 3.75 -2.88
N ILE A 165 13.00 3.85 -3.91
CA ILE A 165 11.64 4.31 -3.73
C ILE A 165 10.90 3.40 -2.74
N ALA A 166 11.03 2.07 -2.89
CA ALA A 166 10.36 1.11 -2.01
C ALA A 166 10.74 1.28 -0.54
N VAL A 167 12.03 1.50 -0.24
CA VAL A 167 12.50 1.76 1.13
C VAL A 167 11.92 3.08 1.67
N ALA A 168 11.94 4.15 0.86
CA ALA A 168 11.38 5.45 1.26
C ALA A 168 9.87 5.37 1.54
N VAL A 169 9.13 4.63 0.70
CA VAL A 169 7.68 4.39 0.86
C VAL A 169 7.41 3.56 2.10
N ALA A 170 8.14 2.46 2.32
CA ALA A 170 7.97 1.61 3.49
C ALA A 170 8.25 2.38 4.80
N ALA A 171 9.27 3.23 4.82
CA ALA A 171 9.57 4.08 5.97
C ALA A 171 8.43 5.08 6.26
N GLN A 172 7.89 5.74 5.24
CA GLN A 172 6.75 6.65 5.40
C GLN A 172 5.49 5.90 5.87
N LEU A 173 5.28 4.70 5.34
CA LEU A 173 4.18 3.85 5.77
C LEU A 173 4.30 3.50 7.25
N LEU A 174 5.49 3.09 7.71
CA LEU A 174 5.75 2.85 9.12
C LEU A 174 5.46 4.09 9.98
N GLN A 175 5.90 5.28 9.55
CA GLN A 175 5.57 6.53 10.25
C GLN A 175 4.06 6.72 10.41
N SER A 176 3.25 6.38 9.39
CA SER A 176 1.79 6.52 9.46
C SER A 176 1.13 5.59 10.49
N PHE A 177 1.80 4.53 10.94
CA PHE A 177 1.32 3.64 12.00
C PHE A 177 1.71 4.13 13.40
N TYR A 178 2.82 4.87 13.52
CA TYR A 178 3.37 5.32 14.80
C TYR A 178 3.16 6.82 15.06
N ALA A 179 2.62 7.57 14.08
CA ALA A 179 2.23 8.96 14.27
C ALA A 179 0.83 8.99 14.90
N GLY A 180 0.76 8.73 16.21
CA GLY A 180 -0.43 8.81 17.05
C GLY A 180 -0.22 9.79 18.18
#